data_7d1844b8dd3c2fedebc6efe368207807
#
_entry.id   7d1844b8dd3c2fedebc6efe368207807
#
_cell.length_a   1.000
_cell.length_b   1.000
_cell.length_c   1.000
_cell.angle_alpha   90.00
_cell.angle_beta   90.00
_cell.angle_gamma   90.00
#
_symmetry.space_group_name_H-M   'P 1'
#
loop_
_entity.id
_entity.type
_entity.pdbx_description
1 polymer ?
#
loop_
_entity_poly.entity_id
_entity_poly.type
_entity_poly.pdbx_seq_one_letter_code
_entity_poly.pdbx_strand_id
1 'polypeptide(L)'
;MLDYGQALLFKHLLIIPLLVFACINGIWLDRKLRKDETFNPKPWAKAESSLLLFIFSATAVLGQQAPTHDIPSTLRTNGVSDLFQYFYGSQVEMYNQIQFSLTSISLILFALSIFFLLLLLYAFLKKAPAIFAFLMSLFFVFSAYLGLMTSIQ
;
A
#
# COMPACT_ATOMS: atom_id res chain seq x y z
N MET A 1 -13.82 -11.04 1.29
CA MET A 1 -13.49 -9.64 1.59
C MET A 1 -14.37 -8.74 0.73
N LEU A 2 -14.93 -7.66 1.29
CA LEU A 2 -15.80 -6.72 0.58
C LEU A 2 -14.97 -5.66 -0.14
N ASP A 3 -15.54 -4.99 -1.16
CA ASP A 3 -14.85 -3.90 -1.89
C ASP A 3 -14.39 -2.77 -0.96
N TYR A 4 -15.22 -2.42 0.02
CA TYR A 4 -14.85 -1.48 1.08
C TYR A 4 -13.55 -1.90 1.80
N GLY A 5 -13.44 -3.18 2.18
CA GLY A 5 -12.25 -3.71 2.84
C GLY A 5 -11.00 -3.68 1.96
N GLN A 6 -11.14 -3.92 0.65
CA GLN A 6 -10.05 -3.84 -0.31
C GLN A 6 -9.52 -2.41 -0.43
N ALA A 7 -10.40 -1.43 -0.63
CA ALA A 7 -10.01 -0.02 -0.74
C ALA A 7 -9.38 0.48 0.56
N LEU A 8 -9.91 0.05 1.72
CA LEU A 8 -9.35 0.37 3.03
C LEU A 8 -7.93 -0.21 3.20
N LEU A 9 -7.71 -1.44 2.77
CA LEU A 9 -6.40 -2.09 2.80
C LEU A 9 -5.38 -1.33 1.95
N PHE A 10 -5.70 -1.02 0.69
CA PHE A 10 -4.83 -0.23 -0.18
C PHE A 10 -4.48 1.13 0.42
N LYS A 11 -5.47 1.82 0.98
CA LYS A 11 -5.25 3.10 1.67
C LYS A 11 -4.22 2.96 2.80
N HIS A 12 -4.35 1.94 3.66
CA HIS A 12 -3.43 1.73 4.78
C HIS A 12 -2.02 1.36 4.30
N LEU A 13 -1.91 0.53 3.26
CA LEU A 13 -0.60 0.19 2.69
C LEU A 13 0.11 1.41 2.07
N LEU A 14 -0.63 2.33 1.44
CA LEU A 14 -0.09 3.57 0.87
C LEU A 14 0.39 4.56 1.95
N ILE A 15 -0.19 4.54 3.15
CA ILE A 15 0.23 5.41 4.26
C ILE A 15 1.67 5.10 4.68
N ILE A 16 2.12 3.84 4.62
CA ILE A 16 3.46 3.45 5.06
C ILE A 16 4.56 4.17 4.26
N PRO A 17 4.63 4.06 2.91
CA PRO A 17 5.62 4.80 2.15
C PRO A 17 5.40 6.32 2.20
N LEU A 18 4.15 6.80 2.36
CA LEU A 18 3.89 8.22 2.57
C LEU A 18 4.60 8.74 3.83
N LEU A 19 4.50 8.02 4.95
CA LEU A 19 5.21 8.39 6.18
C LEU A 19 6.72 8.41 5.99
N VAL A 20 7.27 7.48 5.20
CA VAL A 20 8.71 7.48 4.87
C VAL A 20 9.07 8.73 4.07
N PHE A 21 8.28 9.11 3.05
CA PHE A 21 8.51 10.36 2.31
C PHE A 21 8.36 11.60 3.19
N ALA A 22 7.37 11.63 4.08
CA ALA A 22 7.19 12.73 5.02
C ALA A 22 8.38 12.89 5.97
N CYS A 23 8.93 11.77 6.48
CA CYS A 23 10.17 11.79 7.27
C CYS A 23 11.38 12.28 6.45
N ILE A 24 11.49 11.82 5.21
CA ILE A 24 12.55 12.28 4.29
C ILE A 24 12.43 13.79 4.07
N ASN A 25 11.26 14.26 3.69
CA ASN A 25 11.03 15.66 3.33
C ASN A 25 11.02 16.59 4.55
N GLY A 26 10.50 16.13 5.70
CA GLY A 26 10.41 16.95 6.91
C GLY A 26 11.72 17.05 7.71
N ILE A 27 12.49 15.96 7.78
CA ILE A 27 13.64 15.89 8.70
C ILE A 27 14.97 15.83 7.94
N TRP A 28 15.06 14.96 6.94
CA TRP A 28 16.34 14.68 6.30
C TRP A 28 16.65 15.65 5.15
N LEU A 29 15.63 16.17 4.50
CA LEU A 29 15.79 17.12 3.41
C LEU A 29 16.41 18.43 3.89
N ASP A 30 15.97 18.99 5.02
CA ASP A 30 16.56 20.20 5.61
C ASP A 30 18.05 19.99 5.91
N ARG A 31 18.42 18.86 6.52
CA ARG A 31 19.82 18.54 6.78
C ARG A 31 20.67 18.38 5.51
N LYS A 32 20.06 17.88 4.44
CA LYS A 32 20.73 17.67 3.16
C LYS A 32 20.92 18.98 2.41
N LEU A 33 19.93 19.86 2.44
CA LEU A 33 20.01 21.21 1.85
C LEU A 33 21.10 22.06 2.50
N ARG A 34 21.27 21.96 3.83
CA ARG A 34 22.36 22.65 4.55
C ARG A 34 23.76 22.18 4.17
N LYS A 35 23.88 20.93 3.66
CA LYS A 35 25.17 20.32 3.29
C LYS A 35 25.46 20.38 1.80
N ASP A 36 24.43 20.54 0.98
CA ASP A 36 24.55 20.46 -0.49
C ASP A 36 23.54 21.42 -1.12
N GLU A 37 24.00 22.63 -1.43
CA GLU A 37 23.19 23.70 -2.05
C GLU A 37 22.70 23.34 -3.44
N THR A 38 23.31 22.34 -4.09
CA THR A 38 22.93 21.90 -5.44
C THR A 38 21.78 20.89 -5.43
N PHE A 39 21.39 20.40 -4.27
CA PHE A 39 20.33 19.39 -4.16
C PHE A 39 18.95 19.99 -4.44
N ASN A 40 18.23 19.44 -5.42
CA ASN A 40 16.88 19.88 -5.76
C ASN A 40 15.82 19.06 -4.99
N PRO A 41 15.07 19.69 -4.06
CA PRO A 41 14.05 19.00 -3.26
C PRO A 41 12.73 18.77 -4.01
N LYS A 42 12.44 19.54 -5.07
CA LYS A 42 11.14 19.54 -5.76
C LYS A 42 10.68 18.15 -6.24
N PRO A 43 11.53 17.27 -6.81
CA PRO A 43 11.11 15.94 -7.21
C PRO A 43 10.63 15.07 -6.05
N TRP A 44 11.25 15.21 -4.88
CA TRP A 44 10.87 14.45 -3.66
C TRP A 44 9.53 14.90 -3.10
N ALA A 45 9.29 16.22 -3.05
CA ALA A 45 7.98 16.76 -2.66
C ALA A 45 6.88 16.35 -3.66
N LYS A 46 7.18 16.31 -4.97
CA LYS A 46 6.23 15.82 -5.98
C LYS A 46 5.89 14.33 -5.79
N ALA A 47 6.88 13.50 -5.45
CA ALA A 47 6.65 12.07 -5.18
C ALA A 47 5.72 11.87 -3.98
N GLU A 48 5.93 12.61 -2.89
CA GLU A 48 5.05 12.62 -1.72
C GLU A 48 3.62 13.07 -2.09
N SER A 49 3.50 14.19 -2.82
CA SER A 49 2.21 14.71 -3.28
C SER A 49 1.46 13.72 -4.17
N SER A 50 2.18 12.96 -4.99
CA SER A 50 1.58 11.90 -5.83
C SER A 50 1.03 10.76 -4.97
N LEU A 51 1.73 10.33 -3.92
CA LEU A 51 1.22 9.33 -2.97
C LEU A 51 -0.02 9.83 -2.23
N LEU A 52 -0.03 11.10 -1.80
CA LEU A 52 -1.22 11.72 -1.23
C LEU A 52 -2.41 11.67 -2.19
N LEU A 53 -2.19 11.95 -3.47
CA LEU A 53 -3.24 11.87 -4.48
C LEU A 53 -3.80 10.45 -4.60
N PHE A 54 -2.96 9.41 -4.57
CA PHE A 54 -3.42 8.01 -4.55
C PHE A 54 -4.24 7.70 -3.31
N ILE A 55 -3.84 8.18 -2.13
CA ILE A 55 -4.59 7.99 -0.89
C ILE A 55 -5.96 8.70 -0.96
N PHE A 56 -6.00 9.92 -1.50
CA PHE A 56 -7.28 10.64 -1.70
C PHE A 56 -8.18 9.91 -2.69
N SER A 57 -7.62 9.38 -3.78
CA SER A 57 -8.39 8.58 -4.74
C SER A 57 -8.97 7.33 -4.09
N ALA A 58 -8.17 6.59 -3.32
CA ALA A 58 -8.65 5.43 -2.56
C ALA A 58 -9.73 5.83 -1.54
N THR A 59 -9.59 6.99 -0.89
CA THR A 59 -10.59 7.52 0.05
C THR A 59 -11.88 7.92 -0.66
N ALA A 60 -11.79 8.48 -1.87
CA ALA A 60 -12.96 8.82 -2.68
C ALA A 60 -13.76 7.56 -3.08
N VAL A 61 -13.06 6.49 -3.45
CA VAL A 61 -13.69 5.18 -3.72
C VAL A 61 -14.39 4.64 -2.47
N LEU A 62 -13.73 4.73 -1.30
CA LEU A 62 -14.34 4.32 -0.02
C LEU A 62 -15.61 5.12 0.29
N GLY A 63 -15.62 6.42 0.01
CA GLY A 63 -16.77 7.28 0.26
C GLY A 63 -17.99 6.98 -0.62
N GLN A 64 -17.81 6.28 -1.74
CA GLN A 64 -18.88 5.84 -2.63
C GLN A 64 -19.48 4.48 -2.21
N GLN A 65 -18.81 3.76 -1.34
CA GLN A 65 -19.25 2.45 -0.87
C GLN A 65 -19.99 2.60 0.45
N ALA A 66 -21.16 1.95 0.57
CA ALA A 66 -21.90 1.94 1.82
C ALA A 66 -21.06 1.29 2.93
N PRO A 67 -20.88 1.96 4.09
CA PRO A 67 -20.25 1.34 5.25
C PRO A 67 -21.03 0.11 5.64
N THR A 68 -20.35 -1.00 5.81
CA THR A 68 -20.98 -2.28 6.15
C THR A 68 -21.31 -2.31 7.64
N HIS A 69 -22.52 -1.93 8.00
CA HIS A 69 -23.06 -2.08 9.36
C HIS A 69 -23.38 -3.54 9.68
N ASP A 70 -23.72 -4.32 8.65
CA ASP A 70 -24.01 -5.76 8.76
C ASP A 70 -23.27 -6.50 7.62
N ILE A 71 -22.12 -7.09 7.96
CA ILE A 71 -21.28 -7.83 7.03
C ILE A 71 -22.02 -9.05 6.43
N PRO A 72 -22.75 -9.87 7.21
CA PRO A 72 -23.49 -11.00 6.66
C PRO A 72 -24.55 -10.63 5.63
N SER A 73 -25.31 -9.57 5.87
CA SER A 73 -26.32 -9.12 4.90
C SER A 73 -25.71 -8.57 3.64
N THR A 74 -24.62 -7.79 3.76
CA THR A 74 -23.91 -7.22 2.62
C THR A 74 -23.25 -8.29 1.76
N LEU A 75 -22.67 -9.34 2.37
CA LEU A 75 -22.13 -10.48 1.64
C LEU A 75 -23.22 -11.26 0.88
N ARG A 76 -24.44 -11.34 1.43
CA ARG A 76 -25.56 -12.01 0.76
C ARG A 76 -26.07 -11.24 -0.45
N THR A 77 -26.07 -9.90 -0.38
CA THR A 77 -26.61 -9.06 -1.45
C THR A 77 -25.58 -8.71 -2.52
N ASN A 78 -24.37 -8.37 -2.12
CA ASN A 78 -23.33 -7.84 -3.02
C ASN A 78 -22.22 -8.87 -3.34
N GLY A 79 -22.15 -9.97 -2.58
CA GLY A 79 -21.07 -10.94 -2.73
C GLY A 79 -19.72 -10.45 -2.15
N VAL A 80 -18.67 -11.16 -2.50
CA VAL A 80 -17.28 -10.77 -2.22
C VAL A 80 -16.72 -9.89 -3.33
N SER A 81 -15.71 -9.08 -3.04
CA SER A 81 -15.08 -8.23 -4.06
C SER A 81 -14.51 -9.04 -5.23
N ASP A 82 -14.58 -8.50 -6.44
CA ASP A 82 -14.07 -9.15 -7.65
C ASP A 82 -12.58 -9.49 -7.54
N LEU A 83 -11.77 -8.62 -6.93
CA LEU A 83 -10.35 -8.88 -6.67
C LEU A 83 -10.15 -10.05 -5.73
N PHE A 84 -10.95 -10.16 -4.68
CA PHE A 84 -10.88 -11.28 -3.74
C PHE A 84 -11.30 -12.58 -4.43
N GLN A 85 -12.36 -12.54 -5.23
CA GLN A 85 -12.83 -13.68 -6.00
C GLN A 85 -11.80 -14.17 -7.02
N TYR A 86 -11.04 -13.26 -7.63
CA TYR A 86 -9.94 -13.59 -8.55
C TYR A 86 -8.83 -14.42 -7.86
N PHE A 87 -8.49 -14.12 -6.62
CA PHE A 87 -7.45 -14.84 -5.86
C PHE A 87 -7.93 -16.17 -5.28
N TYR A 88 -9.19 -16.26 -4.86
CA TYR A 88 -9.72 -17.42 -4.12
C TYR A 88 -10.70 -18.29 -4.91
N GLY A 89 -11.06 -17.89 -6.14
CA GLY A 89 -12.02 -18.59 -6.98
C GLY A 89 -13.46 -18.49 -6.46
N SER A 90 -14.38 -19.18 -7.15
CA SER A 90 -15.83 -19.12 -6.88
C SER A 90 -16.31 -19.89 -5.62
N GLN A 91 -15.40 -20.51 -4.87
CA GLN A 91 -15.74 -21.38 -3.72
C GLN A 91 -15.62 -20.66 -2.36
N VAL A 92 -15.89 -19.36 -2.29
CA VAL A 92 -15.96 -18.67 -1.00
C VAL A 92 -17.33 -18.98 -0.39
N GLU A 93 -17.43 -20.07 0.39
CA GLU A 93 -18.61 -20.34 1.18
C GLU A 93 -18.78 -19.28 2.27
N MET A 94 -20.02 -18.83 2.46
CA MET A 94 -20.41 -17.70 3.31
C MET A 94 -20.04 -17.87 4.82
N TYR A 95 -19.62 -19.07 5.22
CA TYR A 95 -19.32 -19.43 6.60
C TYR A 95 -17.88 -19.88 6.84
N ASN A 96 -17.00 -19.83 5.83
CA ASN A 96 -15.60 -20.18 6.06
C ASN A 96 -14.94 -19.11 6.95
N GLN A 97 -14.49 -19.53 8.11
CA GLN A 97 -13.66 -18.71 8.97
C GLN A 97 -12.35 -18.44 8.22
N ILE A 98 -12.13 -17.20 7.84
CA ILE A 98 -10.86 -16.76 7.26
C ILE A 98 -9.78 -16.99 8.33
N GLN A 99 -8.88 -17.93 8.07
CA GLN A 99 -7.71 -18.16 8.90
C GLN A 99 -6.50 -17.48 8.27
N PHE A 100 -5.75 -16.78 9.09
CA PHE A 100 -4.49 -16.17 8.66
C PHE A 100 -3.37 -17.22 8.82
N SER A 101 -2.84 -17.68 7.69
CA SER A 101 -1.76 -18.66 7.69
C SER A 101 -0.56 -18.09 6.90
N LEU A 102 0.61 -18.05 7.55
CA LEU A 102 1.84 -17.61 6.90
C LEU A 102 2.36 -18.73 5.98
N THR A 103 2.10 -18.61 4.69
CA THR A 103 2.67 -19.49 3.68
C THR A 103 4.10 -19.07 3.34
N SER A 104 4.92 -19.98 2.79
CA SER A 104 6.26 -19.62 2.31
C SER A 104 6.22 -18.51 1.25
N ILE A 105 5.17 -18.47 0.41
CA ILE A 105 4.98 -17.44 -0.60
C ILE A 105 4.69 -16.09 0.06
N SER A 106 3.81 -16.04 1.06
CA SER A 106 3.49 -14.81 1.76
C SER A 106 4.72 -14.24 2.49
N LEU A 107 5.55 -15.09 3.09
CA LEU A 107 6.80 -14.67 3.74
C LEU A 107 7.79 -14.06 2.74
N ILE A 108 7.96 -14.66 1.56
CA ILE A 108 8.81 -14.11 0.49
C ILE A 108 8.29 -12.74 0.04
N LEU A 109 6.97 -12.59 -0.14
CA LEU A 109 6.35 -11.33 -0.56
C LEU A 109 6.49 -10.23 0.50
N PHE A 110 6.38 -10.57 1.78
CA PHE A 110 6.65 -9.61 2.86
C PHE A 110 8.12 -9.21 2.93
N ALA A 111 9.05 -10.16 2.79
CA ALA A 111 10.47 -9.86 2.71
C ALA A 111 10.78 -8.94 1.52
N LEU A 112 10.16 -9.20 0.36
CA LEU A 112 10.28 -8.38 -0.84
C LEU A 112 9.72 -6.96 -0.62
N SER A 113 8.59 -6.84 0.08
CA SER A 113 8.02 -5.53 0.40
C SER A 113 8.98 -4.70 1.28
N ILE A 114 9.52 -5.30 2.33
CA ILE A 114 10.52 -4.65 3.19
C ILE A 114 11.75 -4.25 2.37
N PHE A 115 12.22 -5.10 1.48
CA PHE A 115 13.34 -4.80 0.59
C PHE A 115 13.07 -3.57 -0.28
N PHE A 116 11.88 -3.42 -0.87
CA PHE A 116 11.51 -2.23 -1.64
C PHE A 116 11.47 -0.96 -0.78
N LEU A 117 11.01 -1.07 0.47
CA LEU A 117 11.02 0.06 1.40
C LEU A 117 12.46 0.49 1.75
N LEU A 118 13.36 -0.45 1.94
CA LEU A 118 14.78 -0.17 2.15
C LEU A 118 15.43 0.44 0.91
N LEU A 119 15.07 -0.01 -0.30
CA LEU A 119 15.55 0.58 -1.55
C LEU A 119 15.06 2.04 -1.72
N LEU A 120 13.85 2.37 -1.28
CA LEU A 120 13.35 3.74 -1.26
C LEU A 120 14.25 4.63 -0.39
N LEU A 121 14.57 4.19 0.83
CA LEU A 121 15.48 4.90 1.72
C LEU A 121 16.89 5.02 1.13
N TYR A 122 17.39 3.94 0.56
CA TYR A 122 18.71 3.91 -0.09
C TYR A 122 18.77 4.87 -1.29
N ALA A 123 17.71 4.96 -2.08
CA ALA A 123 17.61 5.91 -3.19
C ALA A 123 17.80 7.36 -2.73
N PHE A 124 17.21 7.73 -1.59
CA PHE A 124 17.41 9.05 -1.01
C PHE A 124 18.88 9.28 -0.56
N LEU A 125 19.48 8.30 0.12
CA LEU A 125 20.86 8.41 0.59
C LEU A 125 21.85 8.54 -0.57
N LYS A 126 21.64 7.81 -1.66
CA LYS A 126 22.50 7.80 -2.85
C LYS A 126 22.16 8.88 -3.87
N LYS A 127 21.28 9.82 -3.56
CA LYS A 127 20.85 10.91 -4.47
C LYS A 127 20.26 10.38 -5.79
N ALA A 128 19.65 9.19 -5.77
CA ALA A 128 18.96 8.66 -6.94
C ALA A 128 17.74 9.53 -7.30
N PRO A 129 17.25 9.48 -8.54
CA PRO A 129 16.04 10.20 -8.93
C PRO A 129 14.84 9.84 -8.05
N ALA A 130 14.05 10.84 -7.63
CA ALA A 130 12.88 10.63 -6.77
C ALA A 130 11.83 9.72 -7.43
N ILE A 131 11.78 9.67 -8.76
CA ILE A 131 10.90 8.75 -9.49
C ILE A 131 11.21 7.28 -9.17
N PHE A 132 12.50 6.94 -8.96
CA PHE A 132 12.88 5.60 -8.55
C PHE A 132 12.33 5.26 -7.17
N ALA A 133 12.46 6.19 -6.20
CA ALA A 133 11.90 6.01 -4.86
C ALA A 133 10.37 5.88 -4.90
N PHE A 134 9.70 6.67 -5.75
CA PHE A 134 8.25 6.56 -5.96
C PHE A 134 7.85 5.18 -6.53
N LEU A 135 8.55 4.67 -7.53
CA LEU A 135 8.30 3.32 -8.06
C LEU A 135 8.53 2.24 -7.01
N MET A 136 9.59 2.36 -6.19
CA MET A 136 9.83 1.42 -5.09
C MET A 136 8.70 1.45 -4.06
N SER A 137 8.08 2.61 -3.80
CA SER A 137 6.92 2.72 -2.92
C SER A 137 5.70 1.98 -3.48
N LEU A 138 5.47 2.04 -4.79
CA LEU A 138 4.38 1.28 -5.43
C LEU A 138 4.64 -0.22 -5.40
N PHE A 139 5.88 -0.65 -5.65
CA PHE A 139 6.26 -2.06 -5.54
C PHE A 139 6.14 -2.59 -4.11
N PHE A 140 6.47 -1.76 -3.11
CA PHE A 140 6.19 -2.07 -1.71
C PHE A 140 4.72 -2.37 -1.48
N VAL A 141 3.83 -1.45 -1.87
CA VAL A 141 2.37 -1.58 -1.68
C VAL A 141 1.86 -2.84 -2.38
N PHE A 142 2.27 -3.07 -3.62
CA PHE A 142 1.84 -4.23 -4.39
C PHE A 142 2.32 -5.56 -3.78
N SER A 143 3.60 -5.65 -3.39
CA SER A 143 4.15 -6.85 -2.76
C SER A 143 3.52 -7.12 -1.41
N ALA A 144 3.29 -6.09 -0.59
CA ALA A 144 2.64 -6.21 0.70
C ALA A 144 1.18 -6.65 0.55
N TYR A 145 0.47 -6.09 -0.42
CA TYR A 145 -0.91 -6.50 -0.74
C TYR A 145 -0.98 -7.97 -1.15
N LEU A 146 -0.12 -8.41 -2.08
CA LEU A 146 -0.06 -9.82 -2.50
C LEU A 146 0.32 -10.73 -1.33
N GLY A 147 1.26 -10.31 -0.48
CA GLY A 147 1.65 -11.05 0.72
C GLY A 147 0.49 -11.26 1.68
N LEU A 148 -0.34 -10.23 1.89
CA LEU A 148 -1.55 -10.32 2.70
C LEU A 148 -2.59 -11.24 2.03
N MET A 149 -2.84 -11.09 0.73
CA MET A 149 -3.79 -11.94 0.02
C MET A 149 -3.38 -13.41 0.06
N THR A 150 -2.11 -13.74 -0.15
CA THR A 150 -1.62 -15.13 -0.11
C THR A 150 -1.50 -15.72 1.30
N SER A 151 -1.66 -14.93 2.35
CA SER A 151 -1.66 -15.38 3.76
C SER A 151 -3.05 -15.72 4.30
N ILE A 152 -4.10 -15.43 3.55
CA ILE A 152 -5.49 -15.77 3.91
C ILE A 152 -5.80 -17.16 3.35
N GLN A 153 -6.31 -18.07 4.17
CA GLN A 153 -6.78 -19.41 3.81
C GLN A 153 -8.14 -19.68 4.43
#